data_d4114d1e29a4e16a49b7938a96cc9f13
#
_entry.id   d4114d1e29a4e16a49b7938a96cc9f13
#
_cell.length_a   1.000
_cell.length_b   1.000
_cell.length_c   1.000
_cell.angle_alpha   90.00
_cell.angle_beta   90.00
_cell.angle_gamma   90.00
#
_symmetry.space_group_name_H-M   'P 1'
#
loop_
_entity.id
_entity.type
_entity.pdbx_description
1 polymer ?
#
loop_
_entity_poly.entity_id
_entity_poly.type
_entity_poly.pdbx_seq_one_letter_code
_entity_poly.pdbx_strand_id
1 'polypeptide(L)'
;VRLPYFRPLSKCPRYDQDCKGPNTTSWHVLNPKQLGHVILGVVRAVGEGTDEKGHPAVHQWNYCLGNSDFDITVDGETTHTGAGDFSFIPAGPDHSLIAQPGKEVFYVWYEQYTRGEGDYIVKLAKGEME
;
A
#
# COMPACT_ATOMS: atom_id res chain seq x y z
N VAL A 1 -11.46 6.95 -16.11
CA VAL A 1 -10.84 5.80 -16.79
C VAL A 1 -11.87 5.07 -17.65
N ARG A 2 -11.45 4.59 -18.79
CA ARG A 2 -12.29 3.75 -19.63
C ARG A 2 -12.26 2.31 -19.13
N LEU A 3 -13.39 1.64 -19.13
CA LEU A 3 -13.52 0.24 -18.76
C LEU A 3 -13.75 -0.64 -19.99
N PRO A 4 -13.20 -1.87 -20.03
CA PRO A 4 -12.33 -2.46 -19.01
C PRO A 4 -10.93 -1.81 -18.99
N TYR A 5 -10.31 -1.84 -17.82
CA TYR A 5 -8.96 -1.33 -17.63
C TYR A 5 -7.99 -2.50 -17.47
N PHE A 6 -6.93 -2.48 -18.26
CA PHE A 6 -5.87 -3.49 -18.18
C PHE A 6 -4.51 -2.82 -18.31
N ARG A 7 -3.60 -3.16 -17.39
CA ARG A 7 -2.21 -2.72 -17.45
C ARG A 7 -1.31 -3.75 -16.77
N PRO A 8 -0.26 -4.26 -17.45
CA PRO A 8 0.74 -5.08 -16.78
C PRO A 8 1.43 -4.30 -15.66
N LEU A 9 1.76 -4.97 -14.56
CA LEU A 9 2.45 -4.31 -13.45
C LEU A 9 3.75 -3.63 -13.89
N SER A 10 4.49 -4.25 -14.81
CA SER A 10 5.73 -3.70 -15.36
C SER A 10 5.55 -2.35 -16.07
N LYS A 11 4.33 -2.00 -16.45
CA LYS A 11 3.98 -0.74 -17.11
C LYS A 11 3.36 0.28 -16.15
N CYS A 12 3.10 -0.12 -14.92
CA CYS A 12 2.56 0.80 -13.92
C CYS A 12 3.63 1.77 -13.44
N PRO A 13 3.28 3.05 -13.17
CA PRO A 13 4.23 4.01 -12.64
C PRO A 13 4.74 3.57 -11.26
N ARG A 14 6.05 3.67 -11.05
CA ARG A 14 6.66 3.50 -9.74
C ARG A 14 6.50 4.78 -8.94
N TYR A 15 6.43 4.62 -7.62
CA TYR A 15 6.48 5.75 -6.71
C TYR A 15 7.41 5.44 -5.55
N ASP A 16 7.87 6.49 -4.88
CA ASP A 16 8.82 6.37 -3.77
C ASP A 16 8.30 7.03 -2.51
N GLN A 17 8.78 6.57 -1.36
CA GLN A 17 8.42 7.09 -0.04
C GLN A 17 9.63 6.94 0.89
N ASP A 18 9.79 7.89 1.82
CA ASP A 18 10.89 7.88 2.78
C ASP A 18 10.85 6.69 3.74
N CYS A 19 9.67 6.09 3.94
CA CYS A 19 9.48 4.93 4.81
C CYS A 19 9.95 3.60 4.22
N LYS A 20 10.51 3.62 3.00
CA LYS A 20 10.93 2.41 2.28
C LYS A 20 12.43 2.26 2.28
N GLY A 21 12.88 1.01 2.35
CA GLY A 21 14.28 0.66 2.16
C GLY A 21 14.66 0.50 0.69
N PRO A 22 15.96 0.25 0.42
CA PRO A 22 16.48 0.16 -0.95
C PRO A 22 15.98 -1.04 -1.76
N ASN A 23 15.51 -2.10 -1.08
CA ASN A 23 15.00 -3.31 -1.72
C ASN A 23 13.47 -3.33 -1.81
N THR A 24 12.84 -2.19 -1.71
CA THR A 24 11.40 -2.04 -1.78
C THR A 24 11.00 -1.30 -3.06
N THR A 25 10.11 -1.90 -3.83
CA THR A 25 9.55 -1.31 -5.04
C THR A 25 8.04 -1.15 -4.88
N SER A 26 7.52 -0.02 -5.34
CA SER A 26 6.08 0.27 -5.26
C SER A 26 5.56 0.79 -6.58
N TRP A 27 4.34 0.39 -6.91
CA TRP A 27 3.66 0.79 -8.14
C TRP A 27 2.27 1.32 -7.84
N HIS A 28 1.87 2.37 -8.54
CA HIS A 28 0.47 2.78 -8.62
C HIS A 28 -0.20 2.07 -9.79
N VAL A 29 -1.24 1.30 -9.52
CA VAL A 29 -2.07 0.68 -10.55
C VAL A 29 -3.20 1.62 -10.96
N LEU A 30 -3.91 2.15 -9.97
CA LEU A 30 -4.94 3.18 -10.16
C LEU A 30 -4.65 4.32 -9.18
N ASN A 31 -4.63 5.54 -9.67
CA ASN A 31 -4.44 6.72 -8.86
C ASN A 31 -5.76 7.50 -8.69
N PRO A 32 -5.81 8.50 -7.79
CA PRO A 32 -7.06 9.24 -7.54
C PRO A 32 -7.65 9.93 -8.76
N LYS A 33 -6.83 10.28 -9.72
CA LYS A 33 -7.30 10.93 -10.96
C LYS A 33 -8.12 9.99 -11.84
N GLN A 34 -7.96 8.67 -11.67
CA GLN A 34 -8.63 7.67 -12.49
C GLN A 34 -9.99 7.27 -11.94
N LEU A 35 -10.10 7.07 -10.64
CA LEU A 35 -11.34 6.62 -9.99
C LEU A 35 -11.86 7.53 -8.87
N GLY A 36 -11.12 8.57 -8.50
CA GLY A 36 -11.55 9.55 -7.52
C GLY A 36 -11.42 9.12 -6.07
N HIS A 37 -12.16 8.12 -5.64
CA HIS A 37 -12.27 7.72 -4.23
C HIS A 37 -11.46 6.48 -3.86
N VAL A 38 -10.71 5.94 -4.79
CA VAL A 38 -9.97 4.69 -4.64
C VAL A 38 -8.58 4.83 -5.19
N ILE A 39 -7.60 4.28 -4.45
CA ILE A 39 -6.25 4.08 -4.95
C ILE A 39 -5.94 2.60 -4.87
N LEU A 40 -5.29 2.07 -5.89
CA LEU A 40 -4.82 0.70 -5.94
C LEU A 40 -3.35 0.69 -6.30
N GLY A 41 -2.57 -0.06 -5.55
CA GLY A 41 -1.15 -0.19 -5.82
C GLY A 41 -0.59 -1.54 -5.39
N VAL A 42 0.71 -1.71 -5.62
CA VAL A 42 1.44 -2.92 -5.29
C VAL A 42 2.75 -2.54 -4.63
N VAL A 43 3.14 -3.28 -3.61
CA VAL A 43 4.45 -3.15 -2.95
C VAL A 43 5.12 -4.51 -2.95
N ARG A 44 6.41 -4.53 -3.27
CA ARG A 44 7.26 -5.70 -3.13
C ARG A 44 8.57 -5.31 -2.47
N ALA A 45 8.95 -6.06 -1.44
CA ALA A 45 10.21 -5.88 -0.72
C ALA A 45 10.82 -7.23 -0.37
N VAL A 46 12.15 -7.27 -0.25
CA VAL A 46 12.86 -8.47 0.18
C VAL A 46 13.72 -8.11 1.38
N GLY A 47 13.51 -8.79 2.51
CA GLY A 47 14.27 -8.59 3.75
C GLY A 47 14.01 -7.26 4.45
N GLU A 48 13.00 -6.54 4.05
CA GLU A 48 12.60 -5.24 4.56
C GLU A 48 11.13 -4.99 4.25
N GLY A 49 10.67 -3.78 4.39
CA GLY A 49 9.29 -3.41 4.06
C GLY A 49 9.03 -1.93 4.25
N THR A 50 7.84 -1.60 4.69
CA THR A 50 7.41 -0.21 4.93
C THR A 50 7.07 -0.01 6.41
N ASP A 51 7.42 1.15 6.93
CA ASP A 51 7.08 1.58 8.30
C ASP A 51 6.44 2.97 8.18
N GLU A 52 5.12 2.98 8.18
CA GLU A 52 4.34 4.16 7.81
C GLU A 52 3.61 4.78 8.98
N LYS A 53 3.50 6.10 8.94
CA LYS A 53 2.55 6.83 9.76
C LYS A 53 1.13 6.57 9.26
N GLY A 54 0.17 6.56 10.17
CA GLY A 54 -1.22 6.31 9.84
C GLY A 54 -1.81 7.33 8.87
N HIS A 55 -2.75 6.87 8.08
CA HIS A 55 -3.48 7.70 7.14
C HIS A 55 -4.82 8.10 7.76
N PRO A 56 -5.04 9.35 8.11
CA PRO A 56 -6.29 9.75 8.77
C PRO A 56 -7.52 9.71 7.86
N ALA A 57 -7.31 9.69 6.55
CA ALA A 57 -8.38 9.83 5.56
C ALA A 57 -8.70 8.57 4.76
N VAL A 58 -7.99 7.47 4.99
CA VAL A 58 -8.20 6.24 4.21
C VAL A 58 -8.20 4.99 5.07
N HIS A 59 -9.04 4.04 4.69
CA HIS A 59 -8.93 2.65 5.10
C HIS A 59 -8.15 1.89 4.05
N GLN A 60 -7.34 0.93 4.48
CA GLN A 60 -6.49 0.15 3.58
C GLN A 60 -6.74 -1.34 3.74
N TRP A 61 -6.93 -2.03 2.62
CA TRP A 61 -6.93 -3.49 2.55
C TRP A 61 -5.71 -3.96 1.81
N ASN A 62 -5.13 -5.06 2.25
CA ASN A 62 -4.00 -5.67 1.61
C ASN A 62 -4.31 -7.13 1.27
N TYR A 63 -3.87 -7.57 0.10
CA TYR A 63 -3.92 -8.97 -0.28
C TYR A 63 -2.50 -9.43 -0.64
N CYS A 64 -2.02 -10.46 0.07
CA CYS A 64 -0.66 -10.96 -0.07
C CYS A 64 -0.52 -11.89 -1.26
N LEU A 65 0.49 -11.61 -2.07
CA LEU A 65 0.83 -12.31 -3.31
C LEU A 65 2.13 -13.11 -3.16
N GLY A 66 2.46 -13.84 -4.22
CA GLY A 66 3.78 -14.46 -4.39
C GLY A 66 4.18 -15.39 -3.26
N ASN A 67 5.35 -15.15 -2.70
CA ASN A 67 5.91 -15.88 -1.56
C ASN A 67 5.91 -15.04 -0.29
N SER A 68 4.91 -14.20 -0.12
CA SER A 68 4.81 -13.32 1.05
C SER A 68 4.95 -14.08 2.35
N ASP A 69 5.82 -13.56 3.22
CA ASP A 69 6.11 -14.12 4.54
C ASP A 69 6.68 -12.98 5.39
N PHE A 70 5.81 -12.27 6.11
CA PHE A 70 6.20 -11.06 6.83
C PHE A 70 5.29 -10.78 8.00
N ASP A 71 5.70 -9.83 8.83
CA ASP A 71 4.91 -9.34 9.94
C ASP A 71 4.24 -8.02 9.59
N ILE A 72 2.95 -7.93 9.87
CA ILE A 72 2.19 -6.69 9.83
C ILE A 72 1.93 -6.22 11.26
N THR A 73 2.29 -4.96 11.53
CA THR A 73 2.02 -4.32 12.82
C THR A 73 1.09 -3.14 12.61
N VAL A 74 0.00 -3.12 13.34
CA VAL A 74 -0.99 -2.05 13.29
C VAL A 74 -1.30 -1.64 14.72
N ASP A 75 -1.11 -0.36 15.03
CA ASP A 75 -1.35 0.18 16.37
C ASP A 75 -0.65 -0.63 17.47
N GLY A 76 0.59 -1.04 17.21
CA GLY A 76 1.41 -1.82 18.15
C GLY A 76 1.12 -3.32 18.20
N GLU A 77 0.10 -3.81 17.53
CA GLU A 77 -0.21 -5.24 17.48
C GLU A 77 0.38 -5.87 16.22
N THR A 78 1.15 -6.94 16.41
CA THR A 78 1.85 -7.64 15.33
C THR A 78 1.17 -8.97 15.02
N THR A 79 0.96 -9.23 13.73
CA THR A 79 0.44 -10.50 13.22
C THR A 79 1.32 -10.97 12.08
N HIS A 80 1.67 -12.25 12.09
CA HIS A 80 2.37 -12.86 10.96
C HIS A 80 1.39 -13.13 9.81
N THR A 81 1.81 -12.83 8.58
CA THR A 81 0.98 -12.99 7.40
C THR A 81 1.78 -13.60 6.24
N GLY A 82 1.08 -14.29 5.35
CA GLY A 82 1.68 -14.97 4.22
C GLY A 82 0.82 -14.90 2.97
N ALA A 83 1.28 -15.54 1.91
CA ALA A 83 0.60 -15.55 0.61
C ALA A 83 -0.86 -15.99 0.74
N GLY A 84 -1.76 -15.24 0.09
CA GLY A 84 -3.19 -15.49 0.14
C GLY A 84 -3.93 -14.86 1.31
N ASP A 85 -3.22 -14.29 2.27
CA ASP A 85 -3.84 -13.63 3.43
C ASP A 85 -4.32 -12.23 3.09
N PHE A 86 -5.45 -11.86 3.69
CA PHE A 86 -5.95 -10.49 3.69
C PHE A 86 -5.66 -9.82 5.02
N SER A 87 -5.39 -8.52 4.97
CA SER A 87 -5.33 -7.68 6.16
C SER A 87 -6.08 -6.38 5.96
N PHE A 88 -6.49 -5.77 7.06
CA PHE A 88 -7.19 -4.49 7.07
C PHE A 88 -6.49 -3.54 8.02
N ILE A 89 -6.21 -2.34 7.54
CA ILE A 89 -5.63 -1.25 8.32
C ILE A 89 -6.66 -0.12 8.34
N PRO A 90 -7.28 0.14 9.50
CA PRO A 90 -8.23 1.25 9.60
C PRO A 90 -7.53 2.60 9.42
N ALA A 91 -8.30 3.61 9.08
CA ALA A 91 -7.79 4.98 9.05
C ALA A 91 -7.31 5.38 10.43
N GLY A 92 -6.12 5.98 10.51
CA GLY A 92 -5.52 6.55 11.71
C GLY A 92 -4.24 5.88 12.19
N PRO A 93 -4.21 4.57 12.55
CA PRO A 93 -3.05 3.96 13.19
C PRO A 93 -1.79 3.93 12.35
N ASP A 94 -0.64 4.08 13.01
CA ASP A 94 0.65 3.77 12.41
C ASP A 94 0.72 2.27 12.09
N HIS A 95 1.41 1.92 11.03
CA HIS A 95 1.53 0.52 10.61
C HIS A 95 2.84 0.21 9.92
N SER A 96 3.25 -1.04 9.99
CA SER A 96 4.42 -1.53 9.28
C SER A 96 4.18 -2.92 8.70
N LEU A 97 4.81 -3.20 7.57
CA LEU A 97 4.78 -4.49 6.89
C LEU A 97 6.24 -4.83 6.57
N ILE A 98 6.84 -5.70 7.37
CA ILE A 98 8.29 -5.93 7.35
C ILE A 98 8.61 -7.43 7.31
N ALA A 99 9.46 -7.82 6.34
CA ALA A 99 9.95 -9.17 6.19
C ALA A 99 11.34 -9.33 6.81
N GLN A 100 11.61 -10.52 7.32
CA GLN A 100 12.95 -10.93 7.74
C GLN A 100 13.88 -11.11 6.53
N PRO A 101 15.21 -11.10 6.72
CA PRO A 101 16.15 -11.34 5.63
C PRO A 101 15.83 -12.61 4.84
N GLY A 102 15.84 -12.50 3.52
CA GLY A 102 15.48 -13.59 2.61
C GLY A 102 13.99 -13.86 2.45
N LYS A 103 13.15 -13.17 3.18
CA LYS A 103 11.69 -13.26 3.09
C LYS A 103 11.11 -12.09 2.28
N GLU A 104 9.90 -12.27 1.79
CA GLU A 104 9.26 -11.32 0.87
C GLU A 104 8.03 -10.67 1.50
N VAL A 105 7.91 -9.36 1.29
CA VAL A 105 6.65 -8.63 1.36
C VAL A 105 6.20 -8.44 -0.08
N PHE A 106 5.02 -8.94 -0.43
CA PHE A 106 4.47 -8.71 -1.76
C PHE A 106 2.96 -8.66 -1.67
N TYR A 107 2.38 -7.47 -1.80
CA TYR A 107 0.93 -7.32 -1.63
C TYR A 107 0.35 -6.27 -2.57
N VAL A 108 -0.91 -6.48 -2.92
CA VAL A 108 -1.79 -5.46 -3.50
C VAL A 108 -2.40 -4.71 -2.35
N TRP A 109 -2.35 -3.39 -2.41
CA TRP A 109 -3.08 -2.56 -1.46
C TRP A 109 -4.18 -1.78 -2.18
N TYR A 110 -5.31 -1.67 -1.47
CA TYR A 110 -6.49 -0.94 -1.90
C TYR A 110 -6.83 0.05 -0.81
N GLU A 111 -6.86 1.33 -1.14
CA GLU A 111 -7.23 2.38 -0.22
C GLU A 111 -8.56 2.99 -0.65
N GLN A 112 -9.46 3.13 0.32
CA GLN A 112 -10.74 3.77 0.15
C GLN A 112 -10.81 4.97 1.07
N TYR A 113 -11.13 6.12 0.51
CA TYR A 113 -11.22 7.36 1.28
C TYR A 113 -12.41 7.34 2.23
N THR A 114 -12.18 7.90 3.40
CA THR A 114 -13.23 8.15 4.38
C THR A 114 -13.91 9.49 4.08
N ARG A 115 -14.90 9.82 4.88
CA ARG A 115 -15.59 11.09 4.77
C ARG A 115 -14.64 12.27 5.07
N GLY A 116 -14.71 13.32 4.28
CA GLY A 116 -13.82 14.47 4.42
C GLY A 116 -12.50 14.34 3.67
N GLU A 117 -12.40 13.40 2.79
CA GLU A 117 -11.20 13.03 2.05
C GLU A 117 -10.70 14.03 1.01
N GLY A 118 -11.49 15.04 0.68
CA GLY A 118 -11.17 15.96 -0.41
C GLY A 118 -9.77 16.55 -0.36
N ASP A 119 -9.35 17.04 0.81
CA ASP A 119 -8.01 17.59 0.99
C ASP A 119 -6.92 16.55 0.84
N TYR A 120 -7.17 15.33 1.33
CA TYR A 120 -6.25 14.21 1.16
C TYR A 120 -6.06 13.87 -0.31
N ILE A 121 -7.15 13.78 -1.07
CA ILE A 121 -7.09 13.51 -2.50
C ILE A 121 -6.25 14.56 -3.23
N VAL A 122 -6.47 15.84 -2.94
CA VAL A 122 -5.71 16.93 -3.54
C VAL A 122 -4.23 16.84 -3.22
N LYS A 123 -3.89 16.63 -1.96
CA LYS A 123 -2.48 16.51 -1.52
C LYS A 123 -1.79 15.31 -2.15
N LEU A 124 -2.47 14.18 -2.18
CA LEU A 124 -1.93 12.97 -2.79
C LEU A 124 -1.69 13.15 -4.28
N ALA A 125 -2.62 13.76 -5.00
CA ALA A 125 -2.49 14.02 -6.43
C ALA A 125 -1.33 14.97 -6.75
N LYS A 126 -0.96 15.83 -5.79
CA LYS A 126 0.19 16.74 -5.92
C LYS A 126 1.51 16.12 -5.46
N GLY A 127 1.49 14.91 -4.92
CA GLY A 127 2.68 14.29 -4.34
C GLY A 127 3.07 14.84 -2.97
N GLU A 128 2.20 15.55 -2.28
CA GLU A 128 2.46 16.15 -0.96
C GLU A 128 2.20 15.17 0.19
N MET A 129 1.59 14.02 -0.10
CA MET A 129 1.33 12.92 0.84
C MET A 129 1.65 11.60 0.19
N GLU A 130 1.94 10.61 1.01
CA GLU A 130 2.08 9.24 0.54
C GLU A 130 0.76 8.58 0.15
#